data_227bc2e0396b16a848f0824a0ce65451
#
_entry.id   227bc2e0396b16a848f0824a0ce65451
#
_cell.length_a   1.000
_cell.length_b   1.000
_cell.length_c   1.000
_cell.angle_alpha   90.00
_cell.angle_beta   90.00
_cell.angle_gamma   90.00
#
_symmetry.space_group_name_H-M   'P 1'
#
loop_
_entity.id
_entity.type
_entity.pdbx_description
1 polymer ?
#
loop_
_entity_poly.entity_id
_entity_poly.type
_entity_poly.pdbx_seq_one_letter_code
_entity_poly.pdbx_strand_id
1 'polypeptide(L)'
;MFMRVISTGSTKGNCYALQSSTGEIVLLDCGCKYKKILRGIDYQISNVSGVLLSHEHGDHTEAVHEIMNAGITVYTGQETIKNLGITDGTIKAVAEKKYFKIGSFSAVPFSLPHTSANKEPCPNFGYLVEHEEMGKLLYLTDFEHCRYKFKSMELNHLVIGCNYCEELIDRNNPKWKHQITGHCSLSTCKQFIKENLTESLKTITLVHLSGDASDAKKMLKEIKEVVGDDVLVQIGRDGLEVDLKLFPF
;
A
#
# COMPACT_ATOMS: atom_id res chain seq x y z
N MET A 1 2.27 18.02 -3.80
CA MET A 1 2.42 16.57 -3.75
C MET A 1 1.08 15.89 -3.59
N PHE A 2 0.84 14.77 -4.24
CA PHE A 2 -0.39 13.99 -4.11
C PHE A 2 -0.12 12.50 -4.31
N MET A 3 -1.07 11.67 -3.88
CA MET A 3 -1.12 10.25 -4.24
C MET A 3 -2.27 10.02 -5.22
N ARG A 4 -2.00 9.32 -6.32
CA ARG A 4 -3.05 8.85 -7.24
C ARG A 4 -3.22 7.34 -7.09
N VAL A 5 -4.45 6.91 -6.84
CA VAL A 5 -4.83 5.49 -6.85
C VAL A 5 -4.98 5.06 -8.31
N ILE A 6 -4.01 4.33 -8.84
CA ILE A 6 -4.05 3.82 -10.22
C ILE A 6 -4.95 2.60 -10.30
N SER A 7 -4.80 1.70 -9.34
CA SER A 7 -5.62 0.50 -9.19
C SER A 7 -5.67 0.08 -7.73
N THR A 8 -6.79 -0.49 -7.29
CA THR A 8 -6.93 -1.04 -5.94
C THR A 8 -8.00 -2.13 -5.89
N GLY A 9 -7.74 -3.16 -5.09
CA GLY A 9 -8.66 -4.28 -4.83
C GLY A 9 -8.04 -5.64 -5.13
N SER A 10 -8.54 -6.65 -4.45
CA SER A 10 -8.03 -8.03 -4.50
C SER A 10 -8.08 -8.72 -5.86
N THR A 11 -8.85 -8.19 -6.83
CA THR A 11 -9.01 -8.77 -8.18
C THR A 11 -8.58 -7.84 -9.30
N LYS A 12 -8.39 -6.55 -9.00
CA LYS A 12 -8.07 -5.52 -10.00
C LYS A 12 -6.58 -5.16 -10.02
N GLY A 13 -5.86 -5.65 -9.03
CA GLY A 13 -4.48 -5.31 -8.76
C GLY A 13 -4.31 -3.99 -8.00
N ASN A 14 -3.14 -3.79 -7.44
CA ASN A 14 -2.81 -2.69 -6.55
C ASN A 14 -1.62 -1.90 -7.10
N CYS A 15 -1.81 -0.60 -7.28
CA CYS A 15 -0.76 0.32 -7.71
C CYS A 15 -1.15 1.75 -7.32
N TYR A 16 -0.26 2.43 -6.63
CA TYR A 16 -0.47 3.81 -6.18
C TYR A 16 0.76 4.64 -6.57
N ALA A 17 0.54 5.84 -7.10
CA ALA A 17 1.62 6.76 -7.47
C ALA A 17 1.70 7.91 -6.47
N LEU A 18 2.85 8.06 -5.81
CA LEU A 18 3.21 9.25 -5.04
C LEU A 18 3.93 10.21 -5.98
N GLN A 19 3.37 11.39 -6.23
CA GLN A 19 3.95 12.38 -7.14
C GLN A 19 4.25 13.69 -6.41
N SER A 20 5.52 14.10 -6.44
CA SER A 20 5.99 15.36 -5.88
C SER A 20 5.60 16.56 -6.75
N SER A 21 5.75 17.75 -6.24
CA SER A 21 5.54 19.00 -7.01
C SER A 21 6.53 19.16 -8.16
N THR A 22 7.70 18.55 -8.09
CA THR A 22 8.70 18.51 -9.18
C THR A 22 8.35 17.53 -10.29
N GLY A 23 7.29 16.74 -10.11
CA GLY A 23 6.86 15.71 -11.05
C GLY A 23 7.53 14.35 -10.83
N GLU A 24 8.43 14.19 -9.86
CA GLU A 24 9.03 12.91 -9.53
C GLU A 24 7.98 11.95 -8.97
N ILE A 25 8.06 10.68 -9.36
CA ILE A 25 7.07 9.65 -9.02
C ILE A 25 7.74 8.45 -8.34
N VAL A 26 7.14 7.98 -7.26
CA VAL A 26 7.41 6.67 -6.66
C VAL A 26 6.13 5.85 -6.71
N LEU A 27 6.21 4.62 -7.21
CA LEU A 27 5.08 3.70 -7.21
C LEU A 27 5.10 2.82 -5.95
N LEU A 28 3.92 2.61 -5.37
CA LEU A 28 3.66 1.61 -4.33
C LEU A 28 2.94 0.45 -5.02
N ASP A 29 3.61 -0.68 -5.15
CA ASP A 29 3.25 -1.84 -5.96
C ASP A 29 3.04 -1.54 -7.47
N CYS A 30 2.94 -2.58 -8.28
CA CYS A 30 2.70 -2.50 -9.73
C CYS A 30 1.78 -3.63 -10.21
N GLY A 31 0.77 -3.96 -9.42
CA GLY A 31 -0.10 -5.13 -9.57
C GLY A 31 -1.24 -4.98 -10.57
N CYS A 32 -1.13 -4.09 -11.54
CA CYS A 32 -2.11 -3.96 -12.61
C CYS A 32 -1.42 -3.78 -13.96
N LYS A 33 -2.17 -3.96 -15.05
CA LYS A 33 -1.63 -3.87 -16.42
C LYS A 33 -0.77 -2.63 -16.62
N TYR A 34 0.40 -2.79 -17.19
CA TYR A 34 1.37 -1.72 -17.46
C TYR A 34 0.74 -0.50 -18.17
N LYS A 35 -0.14 -0.74 -19.17
CA LYS A 35 -0.89 0.35 -19.84
C LYS A 35 -1.76 1.15 -18.87
N LYS A 36 -2.28 0.53 -17.81
CA LYS A 36 -3.07 1.24 -16.79
C LYS A 36 -2.16 2.11 -15.93
N ILE A 37 -0.97 1.59 -15.58
CA ILE A 37 0.06 2.37 -14.87
C ILE A 37 0.46 3.59 -15.70
N LEU A 38 0.82 3.41 -16.98
CA LEU A 38 1.19 4.51 -17.87
C LEU A 38 0.12 5.61 -17.93
N ARG A 39 -1.16 5.23 -18.05
CA ARG A 39 -2.27 6.21 -18.04
C ARG A 39 -2.38 6.90 -16.69
N GLY A 40 -2.24 6.14 -15.60
CA GLY A 40 -2.33 6.65 -14.23
C GLY A 40 -1.22 7.63 -13.84
N ILE A 41 -0.08 7.61 -14.54
CA ILE A 41 1.01 8.57 -14.38
C ILE A 41 1.14 9.54 -15.55
N ASP A 42 0.07 9.71 -16.32
CA ASP A 42 0.01 10.61 -17.48
C ASP A 42 1.17 10.37 -18.48
N TYR A 43 1.56 9.10 -18.66
CA TYR A 43 2.68 8.62 -19.49
C TYR A 43 4.06 9.18 -19.08
N GLN A 44 4.20 9.70 -17.89
CA GLN A 44 5.46 10.27 -17.37
C GLN A 44 6.39 9.19 -16.80
N ILE A 45 6.59 8.11 -17.53
CA ILE A 45 7.37 6.95 -17.06
C ILE A 45 8.84 7.31 -16.73
N SER A 46 9.42 8.29 -17.44
CA SER A 46 10.76 8.80 -17.18
C SER A 46 10.91 9.52 -15.83
N ASN A 47 9.80 9.92 -15.22
CA ASN A 47 9.79 10.58 -13.92
C ASN A 47 9.67 9.59 -12.76
N VAL A 48 9.53 8.29 -13.05
CA VAL A 48 9.43 7.25 -12.03
C VAL A 48 10.82 6.90 -11.51
N SER A 49 11.12 7.30 -10.28
CA SER A 49 12.38 7.00 -9.58
C SER A 49 12.49 5.55 -9.12
N GLY A 50 11.34 4.87 -8.96
CA GLY A 50 11.30 3.45 -8.62
C GLY A 50 9.96 2.96 -8.10
N VAL A 51 9.93 1.66 -7.80
CA VAL A 51 8.77 0.96 -7.22
C VAL A 51 9.14 0.41 -5.86
N LEU A 52 8.31 0.64 -4.85
CA LEU A 52 8.32 -0.05 -3.57
C LEU A 52 7.35 -1.23 -3.67
N LEU A 53 7.87 -2.44 -3.84
CA LEU A 53 7.07 -3.65 -4.01
C LEU A 53 6.90 -4.36 -2.67
N SER A 54 5.65 -4.59 -2.27
CA SER A 54 5.31 -5.24 -1.00
C SER A 54 5.65 -6.72 -0.99
N HIS A 55 5.15 -7.51 -1.93
CA HIS A 55 5.33 -8.95 -2.00
C HIS A 55 5.08 -9.52 -3.42
N GLU A 56 5.23 -10.83 -3.60
CA GLU A 56 5.24 -11.50 -4.90
C GLU A 56 3.87 -11.83 -5.50
N HIS A 57 2.74 -11.62 -4.83
CA HIS A 57 1.43 -11.95 -5.39
C HIS A 57 1.11 -11.17 -6.68
N GLY A 58 0.41 -11.83 -7.60
CA GLY A 58 0.17 -11.29 -8.95
C GLY A 58 -0.56 -9.96 -8.96
N ASP A 59 -1.48 -9.72 -8.03
CA ASP A 59 -2.18 -8.45 -7.88
C ASP A 59 -1.34 -7.32 -7.27
N HIS A 60 -0.03 -7.57 -7.01
CA HIS A 60 0.98 -6.59 -6.63
C HIS A 60 2.12 -6.51 -7.65
N THR A 61 2.26 -7.49 -8.55
CA THR A 61 3.42 -7.67 -9.43
C THR A 61 3.09 -7.75 -10.92
N GLU A 62 1.82 -7.65 -11.36
CA GLU A 62 1.41 -7.91 -12.75
C GLU A 62 2.29 -7.21 -13.80
N ALA A 63 2.75 -5.97 -13.53
CA ALA A 63 3.58 -5.20 -14.45
C ALA A 63 5.07 -5.15 -14.07
N VAL A 64 5.54 -6.02 -13.16
CA VAL A 64 6.92 -5.92 -12.64
C VAL A 64 7.97 -6.03 -13.74
N HIS A 65 7.79 -6.94 -14.71
CA HIS A 65 8.72 -7.11 -15.82
C HIS A 65 8.74 -5.93 -16.78
N GLU A 66 7.57 -5.35 -17.11
CA GLU A 66 7.49 -4.17 -17.98
C GLU A 66 8.10 -2.93 -17.31
N ILE A 67 7.93 -2.78 -16.01
CA ILE A 67 8.57 -1.73 -15.20
C ILE A 67 10.10 -1.88 -15.26
N MET A 68 10.60 -3.08 -15.02
CA MET A 68 12.04 -3.38 -15.10
C MET A 68 12.60 -3.15 -16.50
N ASN A 69 11.87 -3.59 -17.54
CA ASN A 69 12.24 -3.37 -18.95
C ASN A 69 12.25 -1.88 -19.33
N ALA A 70 11.48 -1.04 -18.63
CA ALA A 70 11.54 0.42 -18.76
C ALA A 70 12.74 1.05 -18.01
N GLY A 71 13.61 0.24 -17.40
CA GLY A 71 14.79 0.69 -16.66
C GLY A 71 14.51 1.19 -15.25
N ILE A 72 13.31 0.96 -14.73
CA ILE A 72 12.91 1.44 -13.39
C ILE A 72 13.29 0.40 -12.34
N THR A 73 13.99 0.84 -11.30
CA THR A 73 14.39 -0.02 -10.19
C THR A 73 13.19 -0.40 -9.31
N VAL A 74 13.04 -1.70 -9.04
CA VAL A 74 12.07 -2.24 -8.09
C VAL A 74 12.80 -2.56 -6.78
N TYR A 75 12.29 -2.07 -5.65
CA TYR A 75 12.84 -2.29 -4.31
C TYR A 75 11.89 -3.19 -3.52
N THR A 76 12.39 -4.32 -3.02
CA THR A 76 11.60 -5.29 -2.25
C THR A 76 12.48 -6.16 -1.35
N GLY A 77 11.89 -7.11 -0.63
CA GLY A 77 12.61 -8.08 0.19
C GLY A 77 13.40 -9.11 -0.63
N GLN A 78 14.52 -9.61 -0.08
CA GLN A 78 15.33 -10.65 -0.75
C GLN A 78 14.52 -11.92 -1.04
N GLU A 79 13.66 -12.35 -0.11
CA GLU A 79 12.83 -13.54 -0.30
C GLU A 79 11.77 -13.32 -1.39
N THR A 80 11.17 -12.12 -1.47
CA THR A 80 10.26 -11.76 -2.56
C THR A 80 10.95 -11.85 -3.92
N ILE A 81 12.18 -11.34 -4.04
CA ILE A 81 12.99 -11.47 -5.28
C ILE A 81 13.18 -12.93 -5.66
N LYS A 82 13.55 -13.77 -4.69
CA LYS A 82 13.74 -15.21 -4.87
C LYS A 82 12.45 -15.90 -5.33
N ASN A 83 11.30 -15.57 -4.69
CA ASN A 83 10.01 -16.16 -5.03
C ASN A 83 9.53 -15.73 -6.42
N LEU A 84 9.86 -14.52 -6.86
CA LEU A 84 9.61 -14.05 -8.23
C LEU A 84 10.52 -14.72 -9.27
N GLY A 85 11.62 -15.36 -8.85
CA GLY A 85 12.59 -15.97 -9.76
C GLY A 85 13.36 -14.96 -10.61
N ILE A 86 13.42 -13.69 -10.18
CA ILE A 86 14.05 -12.60 -10.93
C ILE A 86 15.52 -12.51 -10.53
N THR A 87 16.41 -12.51 -11.53
CA THR A 87 17.86 -12.39 -11.34
C THR A 87 18.45 -11.12 -11.95
N ASP A 88 17.62 -10.28 -12.55
CA ASP A 88 18.03 -9.02 -13.18
C ASP A 88 18.41 -7.96 -12.14
N GLY A 89 19.43 -7.16 -12.42
CA GLY A 89 19.93 -6.11 -11.52
C GLY A 89 19.04 -4.87 -11.37
N THR A 90 17.92 -4.78 -12.09
CA THR A 90 16.93 -3.72 -11.94
C THR A 90 15.98 -3.95 -10.75
N ILE A 91 15.97 -5.15 -10.16
CA ILE A 91 15.33 -5.41 -8.87
C ILE A 91 16.39 -5.43 -7.76
N LYS A 92 16.14 -4.73 -6.66
CA LYS A 92 17.08 -4.56 -5.56
C LYS A 92 16.49 -4.98 -4.24
N ALA A 93 17.23 -5.81 -3.50
CA ALA A 93 16.89 -6.18 -2.15
C ALA A 93 17.10 -5.00 -1.20
N VAL A 94 16.08 -4.74 -0.37
CA VAL A 94 16.15 -3.82 0.76
C VAL A 94 16.04 -4.60 2.07
N ALA A 95 16.75 -4.14 3.10
CA ALA A 95 16.77 -4.81 4.40
C ALA A 95 15.72 -4.22 5.33
N GLU A 96 14.99 -5.09 6.05
CA GLU A 96 14.02 -4.68 7.07
C GLU A 96 14.61 -3.66 8.05
N LYS A 97 13.85 -2.61 8.34
CA LYS A 97 14.23 -1.53 9.27
C LYS A 97 15.48 -0.75 8.87
N LYS A 98 15.89 -0.84 7.62
CA LYS A 98 17.00 -0.05 7.09
C LYS A 98 16.46 1.03 6.17
N TYR A 99 16.87 2.24 6.45
CA TYR A 99 16.59 3.41 5.62
C TYR A 99 17.31 3.31 4.27
N PHE A 100 16.62 3.67 3.20
CA PHE A 100 17.21 3.84 1.88
C PHE A 100 16.54 4.98 1.11
N LYS A 101 17.22 5.51 0.12
CA LYS A 101 16.71 6.58 -0.76
C LYS A 101 16.21 6.03 -2.09
N ILE A 102 15.17 6.69 -2.61
CA ILE A 102 14.59 6.47 -3.92
C ILE A 102 14.22 7.83 -4.52
N GLY A 103 15.12 8.40 -5.33
CA GLY A 103 15.04 9.79 -5.73
C GLY A 103 15.10 10.75 -4.54
N SER A 104 14.19 11.71 -4.48
CA SER A 104 14.00 12.61 -3.33
C SER A 104 13.28 11.99 -2.14
N PHE A 105 12.64 10.83 -2.34
CA PHE A 105 11.97 10.09 -1.28
C PHE A 105 12.96 9.25 -0.48
N SER A 106 12.52 8.89 0.72
CA SER A 106 13.16 7.88 1.53
C SER A 106 12.15 6.86 2.04
N ALA A 107 12.61 5.63 2.25
CA ALA A 107 11.75 4.56 2.70
C ALA A 107 12.42 3.67 3.75
N VAL A 108 11.62 3.12 4.66
CA VAL A 108 12.01 2.10 5.62
C VAL A 108 11.02 0.94 5.48
N PRO A 109 11.47 -0.25 5.03
CA PRO A 109 10.63 -1.44 4.97
C PRO A 109 10.53 -2.11 6.33
N PHE A 110 9.40 -2.76 6.59
CA PHE A 110 9.20 -3.61 7.77
C PHE A 110 8.28 -4.78 7.43
N SER A 111 8.56 -5.93 8.04
CA SER A 111 7.85 -7.17 7.75
C SER A 111 6.44 -7.17 8.31
N LEU A 112 5.50 -7.62 7.51
CA LEU A 112 4.10 -7.83 7.86
C LEU A 112 3.73 -9.32 7.71
N PRO A 113 2.95 -9.90 8.64
CA PRO A 113 2.48 -11.27 8.48
C PRO A 113 1.44 -11.34 7.36
N HIS A 114 1.74 -12.15 6.36
CA HIS A 114 0.87 -12.47 5.24
C HIS A 114 1.01 -13.94 4.87
N THR A 115 0.00 -14.51 4.25
CA THR A 115 -0.03 -15.92 3.82
C THR A 115 -0.54 -16.05 2.40
N SER A 116 0.07 -16.95 1.66
CA SER A 116 -0.40 -17.34 0.34
C SER A 116 -1.72 -18.14 0.40
N ALA A 117 -2.36 -18.33 -0.73
CA ALA A 117 -3.55 -19.16 -0.86
C ALA A 117 -3.35 -20.60 -0.33
N ASN A 118 -2.12 -21.12 -0.39
CA ASN A 118 -1.73 -22.43 0.12
C ASN A 118 -1.40 -22.44 1.61
N LYS A 119 -1.61 -21.32 2.32
CA LYS A 119 -1.27 -21.11 3.74
C LYS A 119 0.22 -21.13 4.06
N GLU A 120 1.08 -21.00 3.05
CA GLU A 120 2.50 -20.79 3.26
C GLU A 120 2.75 -19.33 3.65
N PRO A 121 3.70 -19.06 4.56
CA PRO A 121 4.11 -17.69 4.86
C PRO A 121 4.58 -16.98 3.59
N CYS A 122 4.03 -15.80 3.33
CA CYS A 122 4.40 -14.95 2.21
C CYS A 122 5.20 -13.76 2.76
N PRO A 123 6.48 -13.61 2.38
CA PRO A 123 7.28 -12.44 2.74
C PRO A 123 6.59 -11.17 2.24
N ASN A 124 6.22 -10.28 3.16
CA ASN A 124 5.53 -9.06 2.83
C ASN A 124 6.12 -7.88 3.57
N PHE A 125 6.33 -6.77 2.86
CA PHE A 125 6.79 -5.51 3.43
C PHE A 125 5.71 -4.44 3.40
N GLY A 126 5.51 -3.78 4.56
CA GLY A 126 5.00 -2.43 4.61
C GLY A 126 6.15 -1.43 4.49
N TYR A 127 5.82 -0.20 4.14
CA TYR A 127 6.81 0.87 3.96
C TYR A 127 6.41 2.14 4.71
N LEU A 128 7.33 2.67 5.51
CA LEU A 128 7.28 4.05 5.97
C LEU A 128 8.02 4.89 4.92
N VAL A 129 7.29 5.76 4.22
CA VAL A 129 7.81 6.62 3.16
C VAL A 129 7.83 8.05 3.65
N GLU A 130 8.93 8.76 3.42
CA GLU A 130 9.10 10.15 3.82
C GLU A 130 9.52 11.02 2.64
N HIS A 131 8.95 12.20 2.56
CA HIS A 131 9.30 13.25 1.62
C HIS A 131 9.02 14.62 2.26
N GLU A 132 9.82 15.64 1.94
CA GLU A 132 9.70 16.98 2.56
C GLU A 132 8.32 17.62 2.39
N GLU A 133 7.64 17.41 1.26
CA GLU A 133 6.32 17.97 0.98
C GLU A 133 5.19 17.29 1.73
N MET A 134 5.31 15.98 2.05
CA MET A 134 4.22 15.22 2.66
C MET A 134 4.49 14.78 4.10
N GLY A 135 5.71 14.90 4.59
CA GLY A 135 6.12 14.27 5.84
C GLY A 135 6.15 12.74 5.70
N LYS A 136 5.46 12.04 6.59
CA LYS A 136 5.54 10.58 6.71
C LYS A 136 4.24 9.91 6.28
N LEU A 137 4.33 9.05 5.29
CA LEU A 137 3.26 8.18 4.83
C LEU A 137 3.58 6.73 5.20
N LEU A 138 2.62 6.05 5.83
CA LEU A 138 2.71 4.62 6.11
C LEU A 138 1.86 3.85 5.10
N TYR A 139 2.50 2.92 4.37
CA TYR A 139 1.84 2.01 3.44
C TYR A 139 1.81 0.59 4.01
N LEU A 140 0.61 0.07 4.22
CA LEU A 140 0.34 -1.28 4.72
C LEU A 140 -0.67 -1.95 3.77
N THR A 141 -0.27 -3.05 3.14
CA THR A 141 -1.17 -3.85 2.29
C THR A 141 -1.01 -5.33 2.62
N ASP A 142 -2.07 -6.10 2.42
CA ASP A 142 -2.09 -7.56 2.59
C ASP A 142 -1.39 -8.05 3.86
N PHE A 143 -1.98 -7.77 5.00
CA PHE A 143 -1.44 -8.16 6.29
C PHE A 143 -2.55 -8.59 7.24
N GLU A 144 -2.27 -9.56 8.10
CA GLU A 144 -3.22 -9.99 9.14
C GLU A 144 -3.26 -9.00 10.29
N HIS A 145 -2.09 -8.56 10.74
CA HIS A 145 -1.91 -7.59 11.81
C HIS A 145 -0.55 -6.91 11.71
N CYS A 146 -0.39 -5.77 12.33
CA CYS A 146 0.90 -5.08 12.42
C CYS A 146 1.35 -4.99 13.88
N ARG A 147 2.49 -5.64 14.18
CA ARG A 147 3.09 -5.64 15.52
C ARG A 147 3.82 -4.34 15.88
N TYR A 148 4.10 -3.51 14.88
CA TYR A 148 4.83 -2.27 15.06
C TYR A 148 3.91 -1.14 15.47
N LYS A 149 4.42 -0.25 16.32
CA LYS A 149 3.74 0.96 16.75
C LYS A 149 4.44 2.17 16.14
N PHE A 150 3.67 3.02 15.48
CA PHE A 150 4.17 4.20 14.77
C PHE A 150 3.78 5.51 15.45
N LYS A 151 3.15 5.47 16.62
CA LYS A 151 2.68 6.67 17.31
C LYS A 151 3.79 7.71 17.53
N SER A 152 4.99 7.27 17.92
CA SER A 152 6.16 8.16 18.10
C SER A 152 6.75 8.68 16.77
N MET A 153 6.31 8.15 15.64
CA MET A 153 6.75 8.60 14.32
C MET A 153 5.94 9.80 13.81
N GLU A 154 4.79 10.10 14.45
CA GLU A 154 3.92 11.22 14.07
C GLU A 154 3.57 11.17 12.58
N LEU A 155 2.88 10.10 12.17
CA LEU A 155 2.46 9.88 10.80
C LEU A 155 1.56 11.02 10.30
N ASN A 156 1.74 11.42 9.05
CA ASN A 156 0.88 12.40 8.39
C ASN A 156 -0.18 11.73 7.49
N HIS A 157 0.17 10.60 6.89
CA HIS A 157 -0.70 9.89 5.96
C HIS A 157 -0.65 8.39 6.20
N LEU A 158 -1.80 7.73 6.04
CA LEU A 158 -1.92 6.28 6.15
C LEU A 158 -2.64 5.73 4.91
N VAL A 159 -1.99 4.81 4.21
CA VAL A 159 -2.58 3.99 3.15
C VAL A 159 -2.61 2.56 3.68
N ILE A 160 -3.80 2.05 3.96
CA ILE A 160 -3.95 0.79 4.70
C ILE A 160 -4.97 -0.14 4.06
N GLY A 161 -4.57 -1.41 3.89
CA GLY A 161 -5.48 -2.48 3.52
C GLY A 161 -6.55 -2.68 4.59
N CYS A 162 -7.83 -2.61 4.17
CA CYS A 162 -8.98 -2.95 4.98
C CYS A 162 -9.83 -3.90 4.15
N ASN A 163 -9.49 -5.19 4.24
CA ASN A 163 -9.92 -6.15 3.23
C ASN A 163 -11.37 -6.60 3.42
N TYR A 164 -11.82 -6.82 4.65
CA TYR A 164 -13.15 -7.39 4.90
C TYR A 164 -13.80 -6.89 6.19
N CYS A 165 -15.15 -7.01 6.23
CA CYS A 165 -15.95 -6.91 7.44
C CYS A 165 -16.25 -8.31 7.96
N GLU A 166 -16.01 -8.60 9.22
CA GLU A 166 -16.10 -9.93 9.82
C GLU A 166 -17.48 -10.58 9.64
N GLU A 167 -18.54 -9.77 9.75
CA GLU A 167 -19.93 -10.22 9.60
C GLU A 167 -20.34 -10.54 8.17
N LEU A 168 -19.57 -10.10 7.16
CA LEU A 168 -19.83 -10.38 5.75
C LEU A 168 -19.14 -11.66 5.26
N ILE A 169 -18.36 -12.31 6.11
CA ILE A 169 -17.69 -13.56 5.75
C ILE A 169 -18.69 -14.70 5.66
N ASP A 170 -18.95 -15.16 4.46
CA ASP A 170 -19.75 -16.38 4.23
C ASP A 170 -18.90 -17.63 4.45
N ARG A 171 -19.09 -18.30 5.60
CA ARG A 171 -18.37 -19.52 5.96
C ARG A 171 -18.75 -20.75 5.11
N ASN A 172 -19.82 -20.67 4.32
CA ASN A 172 -20.20 -21.71 3.35
C ASN A 172 -19.40 -21.55 2.04
N ASN A 173 -18.81 -20.38 1.78
CA ASN A 173 -17.92 -20.19 0.64
C ASN A 173 -16.62 -20.98 0.87
N PRO A 174 -16.22 -21.93 -0.02
CA PRO A 174 -14.98 -22.69 0.14
C PRO A 174 -13.72 -21.83 0.32
N LYS A 175 -13.74 -20.59 -0.16
CA LYS A 175 -12.63 -19.63 -0.09
C LYS A 175 -12.61 -18.78 1.20
N TRP A 176 -13.59 -18.93 2.12
CA TRP A 176 -13.71 -18.07 3.29
C TRP A 176 -12.43 -18.01 4.14
N LYS A 177 -11.74 -19.16 4.28
CA LYS A 177 -10.47 -19.21 5.04
C LYS A 177 -9.42 -18.35 4.40
N HIS A 178 -9.32 -18.34 3.08
CA HIS A 178 -8.39 -17.50 2.35
C HIS A 178 -8.74 -16.00 2.48
N GLN A 179 -10.03 -15.67 2.55
CA GLN A 179 -10.47 -14.28 2.72
C GLN A 179 -10.03 -13.68 4.06
N ILE A 180 -9.91 -14.47 5.12
CA ILE A 180 -9.53 -14.00 6.47
C ILE A 180 -8.05 -14.21 6.79
N THR A 181 -7.39 -15.19 6.15
CA THR A 181 -5.99 -15.50 6.44
C THR A 181 -5.08 -14.60 5.60
N GLY A 182 -4.17 -13.91 6.24
CA GLY A 182 -3.24 -13.00 5.56
C GLY A 182 -3.83 -11.61 5.22
N HIS A 183 -5.07 -11.32 5.65
CA HIS A 183 -5.77 -10.09 5.31
C HIS A 183 -6.26 -9.34 6.55
N CYS A 184 -6.33 -8.01 6.45
CA CYS A 184 -6.73 -7.13 7.54
C CYS A 184 -8.25 -6.95 7.59
N SER A 185 -8.87 -7.32 8.71
CA SER A 185 -10.28 -7.06 8.96
C SER A 185 -10.54 -5.60 9.34
N LEU A 186 -11.80 -5.19 9.27
CA LEU A 186 -12.22 -3.85 9.73
C LEU A 186 -11.87 -3.63 11.22
N SER A 187 -12.07 -4.63 12.08
CA SER A 187 -11.75 -4.51 13.52
C SER A 187 -10.26 -4.36 13.75
N THR A 188 -9.41 -5.13 13.05
CA THR A 188 -7.95 -5.02 13.11
C THR A 188 -7.48 -3.66 12.59
N CYS A 189 -8.03 -3.20 11.47
CA CYS A 189 -7.73 -1.88 10.90
C CYS A 189 -8.08 -0.75 11.89
N LYS A 190 -9.26 -0.78 12.50
CA LYS A 190 -9.69 0.18 13.55
C LYS A 190 -8.74 0.19 14.73
N GLN A 191 -8.37 -1.00 15.23
CA GLN A 191 -7.46 -1.12 16.38
C GLN A 191 -6.08 -0.53 16.05
N PHE A 192 -5.53 -0.85 14.87
CA PHE A 192 -4.25 -0.31 14.42
C PHE A 192 -4.29 1.23 14.32
N ILE A 193 -5.32 1.79 13.70
CA ILE A 193 -5.50 3.24 13.58
C ILE A 193 -5.58 3.88 14.96
N LYS A 194 -6.41 3.35 15.86
CA LYS A 194 -6.58 3.87 17.22
C LYS A 194 -5.26 3.90 18.01
N GLU A 195 -4.44 2.86 17.88
CA GLU A 195 -3.15 2.76 18.58
C GLU A 195 -2.09 3.72 18.04
N ASN A 196 -2.22 4.14 16.77
CA ASN A 196 -1.24 4.98 16.09
C ASN A 196 -1.74 6.40 15.79
N LEU A 197 -2.95 6.74 16.22
CA LEU A 197 -3.54 8.06 16.03
C LEU A 197 -2.76 9.14 16.78
N THR A 198 -2.42 10.21 16.08
CA THR A 198 -1.78 11.43 16.59
C THR A 198 -2.39 12.66 15.92
N GLU A 199 -2.16 13.84 16.46
CA GLU A 199 -2.61 15.11 15.89
C GLU A 199 -1.96 15.42 14.52
N SER A 200 -0.82 14.77 14.22
CA SER A 200 -0.14 14.92 12.94
C SER A 200 -0.84 14.22 11.78
N LEU A 201 -1.73 13.22 12.05
CA LEU A 201 -2.38 12.43 11.02
C LEU A 201 -3.45 13.27 10.28
N LYS A 202 -3.28 13.40 8.97
CA LYS A 202 -4.14 14.21 8.09
C LYS A 202 -5.07 13.37 7.22
N THR A 203 -4.55 12.27 6.66
CA THR A 203 -5.35 11.44 5.72
C THR A 203 -5.21 9.95 6.01
N ILE A 204 -6.31 9.23 5.83
CA ILE A 204 -6.35 7.77 5.79
C ILE A 204 -7.03 7.35 4.49
N THR A 205 -6.35 6.53 3.69
CA THR A 205 -6.92 5.91 2.50
C THR A 205 -7.04 4.42 2.74
N LEU A 206 -8.28 3.91 2.81
CA LEU A 206 -8.56 2.49 2.91
C LEU A 206 -8.47 1.87 1.53
N VAL A 207 -7.63 0.85 1.38
CA VAL A 207 -7.33 0.21 0.10
C VAL A 207 -7.51 -1.30 0.17
N HIS A 208 -7.37 -1.98 -0.96
CA HIS A 208 -7.42 -3.44 -1.07
C HIS A 208 -8.71 -4.07 -0.50
N LEU A 209 -9.86 -3.44 -0.72
CA LEU A 209 -11.14 -3.95 -0.26
C LEU A 209 -11.54 -5.21 -1.06
N SER A 210 -12.05 -6.23 -0.35
CA SER A 210 -12.63 -7.42 -0.97
C SER A 210 -13.93 -7.08 -1.71
N GLY A 211 -14.16 -7.66 -2.88
CA GLY A 211 -15.40 -7.46 -3.62
C GLY A 211 -16.64 -8.02 -2.90
N ASP A 212 -16.47 -9.14 -2.20
CA ASP A 212 -17.59 -9.93 -1.66
C ASP A 212 -17.80 -9.72 -0.16
N ALA A 213 -16.72 -9.40 0.56
CA ALA A 213 -16.71 -9.38 2.03
C ALA A 213 -16.44 -8.00 2.61
N SER A 214 -16.62 -6.93 1.85
CA SER A 214 -16.43 -5.56 2.33
C SER A 214 -17.68 -4.70 2.14
N ASP A 215 -17.89 -3.78 3.08
CA ASP A 215 -18.86 -2.68 2.97
C ASP A 215 -18.11 -1.35 3.12
N ALA A 216 -17.84 -0.72 1.99
CA ALA A 216 -17.08 0.53 1.94
C ALA A 216 -17.75 1.67 2.73
N LYS A 217 -19.10 1.73 2.79
CA LYS A 217 -19.82 2.75 3.54
C LYS A 217 -19.66 2.53 5.05
N LYS A 218 -19.80 1.27 5.49
CA LYS A 218 -19.59 0.88 6.89
C LYS A 218 -18.14 1.14 7.30
N MET A 219 -17.15 0.67 6.51
CA MET A 219 -15.74 0.89 6.78
C MET A 219 -15.43 2.39 6.93
N LEU A 220 -15.88 3.21 5.99
CA LEU A 220 -15.70 4.66 6.04
C LEU A 220 -16.30 5.26 7.31
N LYS A 221 -17.54 4.89 7.65
CA LYS A 221 -18.24 5.38 8.84
C LYS A 221 -17.47 5.01 10.11
N GLU A 222 -17.17 3.73 10.29
CA GLU A 222 -16.55 3.24 11.52
C GLU A 222 -15.11 3.74 11.72
N ILE A 223 -14.33 3.95 10.64
CA ILE A 223 -13.00 4.57 10.76
C ILE A 223 -13.13 6.05 11.11
N LYS A 224 -14.08 6.80 10.53
CA LYS A 224 -14.34 8.19 10.91
C LYS A 224 -14.73 8.32 12.38
N GLU A 225 -15.53 7.40 12.91
CA GLU A 225 -15.88 7.36 14.35
C GLU A 225 -14.64 7.20 15.24
N VAL A 226 -13.58 6.54 14.77
CA VAL A 226 -12.32 6.36 15.52
C VAL A 226 -11.47 7.62 15.50
N VAL A 227 -11.40 8.34 14.37
CA VAL A 227 -10.42 9.43 14.18
C VAL A 227 -11.00 10.83 14.32
N GLY A 228 -12.34 10.98 14.28
CA GLY A 228 -13.02 12.27 14.31
C GLY A 228 -12.97 12.99 12.97
N ASP A 229 -13.29 14.30 13.02
CA ASP A 229 -13.45 15.12 11.80
C ASP A 229 -12.14 15.73 11.27
N ASP A 230 -11.09 15.76 12.08
CA ASP A 230 -9.79 16.37 11.72
C ASP A 230 -8.98 15.54 10.73
N VAL A 231 -9.33 14.26 10.55
CA VAL A 231 -8.66 13.33 9.64
C VAL A 231 -9.55 13.03 8.44
N LEU A 232 -9.05 13.30 7.24
CA LEU A 232 -9.74 12.94 5.99
C LEU A 232 -9.65 11.44 5.76
N VAL A 233 -10.76 10.73 5.91
CA VAL A 233 -10.87 9.29 5.62
C VAL A 233 -11.53 9.06 4.27
N GLN A 234 -10.89 8.26 3.41
CA GLN A 234 -11.35 7.98 2.06
C GLN A 234 -11.25 6.48 1.74
N ILE A 235 -12.13 6.02 0.84
CA ILE A 235 -12.00 4.69 0.21
C ILE A 235 -11.20 4.86 -1.09
N GLY A 236 -10.12 4.12 -1.22
CA GLY A 236 -9.36 4.04 -2.46
C GLY A 236 -10.22 3.54 -3.62
N ARG A 237 -10.15 4.23 -4.73
CA ARG A 237 -10.79 3.85 -6.00
C ARG A 237 -9.94 4.34 -7.16
N ASP A 238 -10.00 3.64 -8.27
CA ASP A 238 -9.27 4.02 -9.47
C ASP A 238 -9.50 5.50 -9.83
N GLY A 239 -8.42 6.24 -10.04
CA GLY A 239 -8.43 7.66 -10.37
C GLY A 239 -8.59 8.62 -9.18
N LEU A 240 -8.74 8.13 -7.94
CA LEU A 240 -8.75 9.00 -6.77
C LEU A 240 -7.40 9.68 -6.59
N GLU A 241 -7.42 11.00 -6.44
CA GLU A 241 -6.26 11.79 -6.00
C GLU A 241 -6.43 12.23 -4.55
N VAL A 242 -5.39 12.04 -3.77
CA VAL A 242 -5.32 12.42 -2.36
C VAL A 242 -4.24 13.47 -2.20
N ASP A 243 -4.59 14.67 -1.78
CA ASP A 243 -3.59 15.69 -1.44
C ASP A 243 -2.79 15.25 -0.21
N LEU A 244 -1.47 15.23 -0.35
CA LEU A 244 -0.53 14.82 0.70
C LEU A 244 0.32 15.99 1.22
N LYS A 245 0.05 17.23 0.82
CA LYS A 245 0.85 18.37 1.27
C LYS A 245 0.71 18.56 2.78
N LEU A 246 1.84 18.78 3.45
CA LEU A 246 1.86 19.21 4.85
C LEU A 246 1.28 20.62 5.02
N PHE A 247 1.55 21.47 4.05
CA PHE A 247 1.12 22.85 4.02
C PHE A 247 0.30 23.12 2.76
N PRO A 248 -0.85 23.79 2.86
CA PRO A 248 -1.74 24.00 1.73
C PRO A 248 -1.24 25.06 0.72
N PHE A 249 -0.11 25.70 0.98
CA PHE A 249 0.45 26.78 0.16
C PHE A 249 1.81 26.40 -0.40
#